data_88c1f0d406f8c83ec45428d34aaabaf8
#
_entry.id   88c1f0d406f8c83ec45428d34aaabaf8
#
_cell.length_a   1.000
_cell.length_b   1.000
_cell.length_c   1.000
_cell.angle_alpha   90.00
_cell.angle_beta   90.00
_cell.angle_gamma   90.00
#
_symmetry.space_group_name_H-M   'P 1'
#
loop_
_entity.id
_entity.type
_entity.pdbx_description
1 polymer ?
#
loop_
_entity_poly.entity_id
_entity_poly.type
_entity_poly.pdbx_seq_one_letter_code
_entity_poly.pdbx_strand_id
1 'polypeptide(L)'
;ALAMIGVIVCPITSGDTAFRSARLVLADWFKVDQSKFTKRLMLCVPLLAVGAIVGHLDYTIVWRYFSWTNQTLAMIVLWTASMFLFKEKKNYWITTVPAIFMSAVSMTYFFYAPECLNLGTTVAYPAGIIIAVIFFGIFIYATKKQPKAAN
;
A
#
# COMPACT_ATOMS: atom_id res chain seq x y z
N ALA A 1 32.33 -11.00 0.00
CA ALA A 1 32.48 -9.66 -0.59
C ALA A 1 31.29 -9.30 -1.49
N LEU A 2 30.96 -10.10 -2.50
CA LEU A 2 29.84 -9.81 -3.43
C LEU A 2 28.47 -9.71 -2.74
N ALA A 3 28.17 -10.61 -1.81
CA ALA A 3 26.93 -10.56 -1.06
C ALA A 3 26.81 -9.29 -0.19
N MET A 4 27.89 -8.85 0.44
CA MET A 4 27.91 -7.60 1.23
C MET A 4 27.68 -6.37 0.35
N ILE A 5 28.28 -6.32 -0.84
CA ILE A 5 28.03 -5.25 -1.81
C ILE A 5 26.55 -5.23 -2.20
N GLY A 6 25.95 -6.40 -2.48
CA GLY A 6 24.52 -6.49 -2.80
C GLY A 6 23.61 -5.98 -1.69
N VAL A 7 23.91 -6.31 -0.43
CA VAL A 7 23.14 -5.86 0.75
C VAL A 7 23.21 -4.33 0.92
N ILE A 8 24.32 -3.70 0.53
CA ILE A 8 24.48 -2.23 0.61
C ILE A 8 23.85 -1.53 -0.59
N VAL A 9 24.08 -2.03 -1.80
CA VAL A 9 23.63 -1.39 -3.05
C VAL A 9 22.12 -1.48 -3.21
N CYS A 10 21.51 -2.61 -2.85
CA CYS A 10 20.07 -2.83 -3.00
C CYS A 10 19.18 -1.80 -2.25
N PRO A 11 19.42 -1.49 -0.97
CA PRO A 11 18.69 -0.43 -0.28
C PRO A 11 18.91 0.97 -0.88
N ILE A 12 20.13 1.27 -1.36
CA ILE A 12 20.44 2.57 -1.97
C ILE A 12 19.64 2.76 -3.26
N THR A 13 19.66 1.77 -4.15
CA THR A 13 18.91 1.85 -5.42
C THR A 13 17.40 1.84 -5.22
N SER A 14 16.92 1.06 -4.27
CA SER A 14 15.49 1.04 -3.91
C SER A 14 15.05 2.36 -3.29
N GLY A 15 15.88 2.96 -2.43
CA GLY A 15 15.64 4.27 -1.83
C GLY A 15 15.58 5.38 -2.88
N ASP A 16 16.52 5.42 -3.81
CA ASP A 16 16.50 6.41 -4.91
C ASP A 16 15.22 6.31 -5.73
N THR A 17 14.82 5.10 -6.08
CA THR A 17 13.58 4.85 -6.84
C THR A 17 12.34 5.26 -6.04
N ALA A 18 12.29 4.96 -4.74
CA ALA A 18 11.19 5.33 -3.87
C ALA A 18 11.05 6.86 -3.73
N PHE A 19 12.15 7.57 -3.49
CA PHE A 19 12.15 9.04 -3.40
C PHE A 19 11.79 9.69 -4.73
N ARG A 20 12.24 9.13 -5.86
CA ARG A 20 11.85 9.59 -7.19
C ARG A 20 10.35 9.44 -7.41
N SER A 21 9.79 8.28 -7.10
CA SER A 21 8.36 7.99 -7.24
C SER A 21 7.52 8.92 -6.35
N ALA A 22 7.88 9.06 -5.07
CA ALA A 22 7.22 9.97 -4.15
C ALA A 22 7.23 11.42 -4.64
N ARG A 23 8.37 11.89 -5.15
CA ARG A 23 8.49 13.23 -5.73
C ARG A 23 7.57 13.41 -6.94
N LEU A 24 7.49 12.41 -7.83
CA LEU A 24 6.61 12.48 -9.01
C LEU A 24 5.14 12.56 -8.60
N VAL A 25 4.71 11.74 -7.64
CA VAL A 25 3.34 11.75 -7.12
C VAL A 25 3.01 13.11 -6.47
N LEU A 26 3.92 13.65 -5.65
CA LEU A 26 3.74 14.97 -5.04
C LEU A 26 3.67 16.09 -6.08
N ALA A 27 4.52 16.02 -7.10
CA ALA A 27 4.52 17.01 -8.17
C ALA A 27 3.23 16.99 -8.99
N ASP A 28 2.69 15.81 -9.25
CA ASP A 28 1.42 15.63 -9.94
C ASP A 28 0.25 16.13 -9.08
N TRP A 29 0.25 15.81 -7.80
CA TRP A 29 -0.77 16.25 -6.86
C TRP A 29 -0.80 17.79 -6.68
N PHE A 30 0.38 18.42 -6.53
CA PHE A 30 0.51 19.87 -6.43
C PHE A 30 0.56 20.57 -7.79
N LYS A 31 0.45 19.85 -8.90
CA LYS A 31 0.56 20.38 -10.27
C LYS A 31 1.81 21.22 -10.50
N VAL A 32 2.94 20.80 -9.93
CA VAL A 32 4.22 21.47 -10.04
C VAL A 32 4.95 20.98 -11.29
N ASP A 33 5.22 21.88 -12.21
CA ASP A 33 6.05 21.58 -13.38
C ASP A 33 7.50 21.27 -12.97
N GLN A 34 7.94 20.04 -13.25
CA GLN A 34 9.28 19.54 -12.90
C GLN A 34 10.35 19.81 -13.96
N SER A 35 10.03 20.55 -15.02
CA SER A 35 11.01 20.91 -16.07
C SER A 35 12.16 21.76 -15.53
N LYS A 36 11.86 22.63 -14.53
CA LYS A 36 12.84 23.52 -13.90
C LYS A 36 13.52 22.83 -12.70
N PHE A 37 14.86 22.84 -12.72
CA PHE A 37 15.69 22.24 -11.67
C PHE A 37 15.34 22.75 -10.25
N THR A 38 15.09 24.06 -10.11
CA THR A 38 14.75 24.69 -8.84
C THR A 38 13.43 24.12 -8.24
N LYS A 39 12.41 23.91 -9.08
CA LYS A 39 11.14 23.31 -8.63
C LYS A 39 11.29 21.85 -8.23
N ARG A 40 12.16 21.11 -8.92
CA ARG A 40 12.53 19.74 -8.53
C ARG A 40 13.20 19.70 -7.17
N LEU A 41 14.16 20.62 -6.94
CA LEU A 41 14.88 20.69 -5.67
C LEU A 41 13.97 21.06 -4.52
N MET A 42 13.01 21.99 -4.75
CA MET A 42 12.01 22.39 -3.76
C MET A 42 11.14 21.23 -3.25
N LEU A 43 10.88 20.21 -4.09
CA LEU A 43 10.17 18.99 -3.66
C LEU A 43 11.12 17.93 -3.10
N CYS A 44 12.36 17.83 -3.60
CA CYS A 44 13.31 16.85 -3.12
C CYS A 44 13.81 17.13 -1.70
N VAL A 45 14.11 18.38 -1.38
CA VAL A 45 14.71 18.75 -0.08
C VAL A 45 13.79 18.38 1.10
N PRO A 46 12.51 18.78 1.13
CA PRO A 46 11.62 18.38 2.23
C PRO A 46 11.40 16.87 2.28
N LEU A 47 11.33 16.20 1.12
CA LEU A 47 11.15 14.76 1.06
C LEU A 47 12.37 14.02 1.65
N LEU A 48 13.58 14.44 1.32
CA LEU A 48 14.81 13.90 1.89
C LEU A 48 14.95 14.23 3.38
N ALA A 49 14.53 15.43 3.81
CA ALA A 49 14.51 15.80 5.22
C ALA A 49 13.57 14.89 6.04
N VAL A 50 12.35 14.63 5.53
CA VAL A 50 11.44 13.65 6.15
C VAL A 50 12.06 12.27 6.19
N GLY A 51 12.68 11.81 5.10
CA GLY A 51 13.38 10.52 5.06
C GLY A 51 14.52 10.44 6.09
N ALA A 52 15.30 11.51 6.25
CA ALA A 52 16.36 11.57 7.27
C ALA A 52 15.79 11.52 8.69
N ILE A 53 14.71 12.26 8.98
CA ILE A 53 14.04 12.23 10.30
C ILE A 53 13.53 10.82 10.60
N VAL A 54 12.86 10.18 9.64
CA VAL A 54 12.37 8.81 9.78
C VAL A 54 13.52 7.83 10.01
N GLY A 55 14.68 8.05 9.37
CA GLY A 55 15.88 7.24 9.57
C GLY A 55 16.50 7.33 10.98
N HIS A 56 16.17 8.36 11.76
CA HIS A 56 16.57 8.49 13.17
C HIS A 56 15.58 7.86 14.17
N LEU A 57 14.40 7.45 13.70
CA LEU A 57 13.43 6.76 14.55
C LEU A 57 13.85 5.32 14.81
N ASP A 58 13.27 4.72 15.84
CA ASP A 58 13.51 3.30 16.14
C ASP A 58 13.10 2.43 14.95
N TYR A 59 14.06 1.66 14.43
CA TYR A 59 13.87 0.78 13.29
C TYR A 59 12.69 -0.17 13.46
N THR A 60 12.46 -0.68 14.67
CA THR A 60 11.37 -1.64 14.93
C THR A 60 10.00 -1.02 14.73
N ILE A 61 9.84 0.24 15.13
CA ILE A 61 8.59 0.99 14.94
C ILE A 61 8.37 1.29 13.46
N VAL A 62 9.39 1.87 12.82
CA VAL A 62 9.33 2.21 11.38
C VAL A 62 9.04 0.98 10.53
N TRP A 63 9.69 -0.16 10.82
CA TRP A 63 9.48 -1.41 10.10
C TRP A 63 8.05 -1.94 10.22
N ARG A 64 7.45 -1.87 11.40
CA ARG A 64 6.05 -2.29 11.62
C ARG A 64 5.07 -1.44 10.83
N TYR A 65 5.18 -0.12 10.89
CA TYR A 65 4.32 0.78 10.10
C TYR A 65 4.50 0.58 8.59
N PHE A 66 5.75 0.44 8.14
CA PHE A 66 6.06 0.19 6.74
C PHE A 66 5.44 -1.12 6.25
N SER A 67 5.58 -2.19 7.02
CA SER A 67 5.02 -3.50 6.67
C SER A 67 3.49 -3.45 6.58
N TRP A 68 2.83 -2.83 7.55
CA TRP A 68 1.38 -2.69 7.54
C TRP A 68 0.87 -1.81 6.40
N THR A 69 1.53 -0.69 6.14
CA THR A 69 1.19 0.20 5.02
C THR A 69 1.31 -0.54 3.68
N ASN A 70 2.36 -1.32 3.51
CA ASN A 70 2.59 -2.10 2.30
C ASN A 70 1.52 -3.19 2.10
N GLN A 71 1.12 -3.88 3.17
CA GLN A 71 0.02 -4.85 3.15
C GLN A 71 -1.32 -4.20 2.79
N THR A 72 -1.59 -3.03 3.37
CA THR A 72 -2.81 -2.26 3.08
C THR A 72 -2.84 -1.78 1.64
N LEU A 73 -1.70 -1.30 1.13
CA LEU A 73 -1.56 -0.93 -0.27
C LEU A 73 -1.81 -2.12 -1.21
N ALA A 74 -1.21 -3.28 -0.91
CA ALA A 74 -1.43 -4.51 -1.67
C ALA A 74 -2.91 -4.92 -1.68
N MET A 75 -3.61 -4.80 -0.53
CA MET A 75 -5.04 -5.03 -0.43
C MET A 75 -5.84 -4.13 -1.39
N ILE A 76 -5.57 -2.83 -1.38
CA ILE A 76 -6.26 -1.84 -2.24
C ILE A 76 -6.01 -2.15 -3.72
N VAL A 77 -4.76 -2.43 -4.08
CA VAL A 77 -4.38 -2.77 -5.46
C VAL A 77 -5.08 -4.05 -5.94
N LEU A 78 -5.15 -5.08 -5.09
CA LEU A 78 -5.83 -6.33 -5.43
C LEU A 78 -7.33 -6.14 -5.64
N TRP A 79 -8.01 -5.33 -4.81
CA TRP A 79 -9.43 -5.01 -5.02
C TRP A 79 -9.65 -4.19 -6.30
N THR A 80 -8.77 -3.24 -6.59
CA THR A 80 -8.81 -2.45 -7.83
C THR A 80 -8.61 -3.34 -9.05
N ALA A 81 -7.64 -4.24 -9.00
CA ALA A 81 -7.38 -5.22 -10.05
C ALA A 81 -8.56 -6.19 -10.25
N SER A 82 -9.22 -6.62 -9.16
CA SER A 82 -10.40 -7.47 -9.23
C SER A 82 -11.56 -6.77 -9.97
N MET A 83 -11.77 -5.49 -9.66
CA MET A 83 -12.80 -4.69 -10.34
C MET A 83 -12.45 -4.44 -11.82
N PHE A 84 -11.17 -4.21 -12.12
CA PHE A 84 -10.71 -4.05 -13.50
C PHE A 84 -10.92 -5.33 -14.31
N LEU A 85 -10.50 -6.50 -13.80
CA LEU A 85 -10.69 -7.78 -14.45
C LEU A 85 -12.17 -8.13 -14.67
N PHE A 86 -13.02 -7.77 -13.70
CA PHE A 86 -14.46 -7.93 -13.84
C PHE A 86 -15.01 -7.10 -15.02
N LYS A 87 -14.59 -5.84 -15.17
CA LYS A 87 -14.99 -4.97 -16.29
C LYS A 87 -14.50 -5.52 -17.63
N GLU A 88 -13.29 -6.05 -17.67
CA GLU A 88 -12.70 -6.69 -18.86
C GLU A 88 -13.30 -8.08 -19.17
N LYS A 89 -14.31 -8.53 -18.43
CA LYS A 89 -14.93 -9.87 -18.58
C LYS A 89 -13.92 -11.03 -18.44
N LYS A 90 -12.80 -10.79 -17.76
CA LYS A 90 -11.77 -11.80 -17.45
C LYS A 90 -12.03 -12.48 -16.12
N ASN A 91 -11.25 -13.51 -15.82
CA ASN A 91 -11.37 -14.24 -14.56
C ASN A 91 -10.86 -13.39 -13.37
N TYR A 92 -11.76 -12.70 -12.70
CA TYR A 92 -11.46 -11.84 -11.56
C TYR A 92 -11.14 -12.60 -10.28
N TRP A 93 -11.46 -13.89 -10.20
CA TRP A 93 -11.21 -14.69 -8.99
C TRP A 93 -9.74 -14.81 -8.63
N ILE A 94 -8.85 -14.74 -9.63
CA ILE A 94 -7.38 -14.78 -9.44
C ILE A 94 -6.91 -13.67 -8.50
N THR A 95 -7.52 -12.49 -8.57
CA THR A 95 -7.17 -11.34 -7.72
C THR A 95 -8.10 -11.20 -6.52
N THR A 96 -9.35 -11.63 -6.62
CA THR A 96 -10.34 -11.53 -5.52
C THR A 96 -10.00 -12.42 -4.33
N VAL A 97 -9.56 -13.65 -4.56
CA VAL A 97 -9.17 -14.55 -3.46
C VAL A 97 -7.99 -13.99 -2.65
N PRO A 98 -6.86 -13.59 -3.27
CA PRO A 98 -5.81 -12.90 -2.54
C PRO A 98 -6.26 -11.58 -1.88
N ALA A 99 -7.19 -10.84 -2.51
CA ALA A 99 -7.71 -9.60 -1.94
C ALA A 99 -8.46 -9.83 -0.62
N ILE A 100 -9.30 -10.85 -0.55
CA ILE A 100 -10.01 -11.24 0.68
C ILE A 100 -9.00 -11.62 1.77
N PHE A 101 -8.01 -12.44 1.43
CA PHE A 101 -6.97 -12.86 2.37
C PHE A 101 -6.18 -11.65 2.92
N MET A 102 -5.71 -10.76 2.04
CA MET A 102 -4.98 -9.56 2.43
C MET A 102 -5.84 -8.59 3.24
N SER A 103 -7.15 -8.53 2.97
CA SER A 103 -8.09 -7.74 3.78
C SER A 103 -8.18 -8.29 5.21
N ALA A 104 -8.31 -9.60 5.36
CA ALA A 104 -8.34 -10.24 6.68
C ALA A 104 -7.05 -9.98 7.45
N VAL A 105 -5.88 -10.18 6.82
CA VAL A 105 -4.57 -9.96 7.44
C VAL A 105 -4.37 -8.51 7.85
N SER A 106 -4.60 -7.56 6.93
CA SER A 106 -4.36 -6.13 7.17
C SER A 106 -5.29 -5.57 8.26
N MET A 107 -6.56 -5.98 8.27
CA MET A 107 -7.52 -5.54 9.28
C MET A 107 -7.29 -6.22 10.63
N THR A 108 -6.94 -7.50 10.66
CA THR A 108 -6.55 -8.17 11.91
C THR A 108 -5.36 -7.48 12.55
N TYR A 109 -4.35 -7.12 11.76
CA TYR A 109 -3.18 -6.39 12.26
C TYR A 109 -3.58 -5.02 12.81
N PHE A 110 -4.46 -4.29 12.14
CA PHE A 110 -4.97 -3.00 12.62
C PHE A 110 -5.63 -3.09 14.00
N PHE A 111 -6.40 -4.14 14.26
CA PHE A 111 -7.03 -4.34 15.56
C PHE A 111 -6.05 -4.86 16.63
N TYR A 112 -5.05 -5.64 16.22
CA TYR A 112 -4.11 -6.29 17.15
C TYR A 112 -2.92 -5.40 17.52
N ALA A 113 -2.42 -4.58 16.60
CA ALA A 113 -1.18 -3.84 16.78
C ALA A 113 -1.27 -2.87 17.98
N PRO A 114 -0.24 -2.85 18.83
CA PRO A 114 -0.18 -1.96 20.01
C PRO A 114 -0.19 -0.49 19.61
N GLU A 115 0.26 -0.17 18.42
CA GLU A 115 0.27 1.19 17.86
C GLU A 115 -1.10 1.66 17.34
N CYS A 116 -2.07 0.73 17.20
CA CYS A 116 -3.42 1.00 16.71
C CYS A 116 -4.44 0.83 17.84
N LEU A 117 -5.33 -0.14 17.73
CA LEU A 117 -6.41 -0.33 18.73
C LEU A 117 -6.03 -1.23 19.89
N ASN A 118 -4.94 -1.99 19.77
CA ASN A 118 -4.42 -2.90 20.81
C ASN A 118 -5.48 -3.81 21.43
N LEU A 119 -6.39 -4.30 20.62
CA LEU A 119 -7.41 -5.26 21.05
C LEU A 119 -6.78 -6.65 21.17
N GLY A 120 -7.16 -7.39 22.20
CA GLY A 120 -6.66 -8.75 22.40
C GLY A 120 -6.91 -9.64 21.16
N THR A 121 -6.10 -10.69 21.03
CA THR A 121 -6.18 -11.64 19.91
C THR A 121 -7.57 -12.22 19.70
N THR A 122 -8.31 -12.46 20.80
CA THR A 122 -9.68 -13.02 20.79
C THR A 122 -10.68 -12.12 20.04
N VAL A 123 -10.45 -10.80 20.01
CA VAL A 123 -11.33 -9.84 19.32
C VAL A 123 -10.78 -9.47 17.95
N ALA A 124 -9.45 -9.34 17.82
CA ALA A 124 -8.80 -8.88 16.61
C ALA A 124 -9.01 -9.84 15.42
N TYR A 125 -8.91 -11.16 15.64
CA TYR A 125 -9.09 -12.15 14.58
C TYR A 125 -10.52 -12.19 14.03
N PRO A 126 -11.58 -12.32 14.86
CA PRO A 126 -12.94 -12.29 14.34
C PRO A 126 -13.29 -10.97 13.65
N ALA A 127 -12.86 -9.84 14.21
CA ALA A 127 -13.09 -8.52 13.62
C ALA A 127 -12.44 -8.37 12.23
N GLY A 128 -11.20 -8.82 12.07
CA GLY A 128 -10.52 -8.80 10.77
C GLY A 128 -11.22 -9.66 9.71
N ILE A 129 -11.70 -10.83 10.08
CA ILE A 129 -12.45 -11.73 9.20
C ILE A 129 -13.80 -11.11 8.81
N ILE A 130 -14.53 -10.55 9.76
CA ILE A 130 -15.82 -9.90 9.50
C ILE A 130 -15.63 -8.75 8.49
N ILE A 131 -14.61 -7.92 8.64
CA ILE A 131 -14.36 -6.82 7.70
C ILE A 131 -13.98 -7.35 6.32
N ALA A 132 -13.20 -8.42 6.24
CA ALA A 132 -12.88 -9.04 4.95
C ALA A 132 -14.14 -9.55 4.24
N VAL A 133 -15.07 -10.14 4.97
CA VAL A 133 -16.38 -10.56 4.44
C VAL A 133 -17.23 -9.35 3.99
N ILE A 134 -17.19 -8.25 4.75
CA ILE A 134 -17.88 -7.01 4.36
C ILE A 134 -17.30 -6.45 3.06
N PHE A 135 -15.96 -6.39 2.90
CA PHE A 135 -15.34 -5.95 1.65
C PHE A 135 -15.70 -6.82 0.47
N PHE A 136 -15.75 -8.14 0.68
CA PHE A 136 -16.22 -9.07 -0.35
C PHE A 136 -17.70 -8.83 -0.70
N GLY A 137 -18.56 -8.60 0.29
CA GLY A 137 -19.96 -8.24 0.07
C GLY A 137 -20.12 -6.95 -0.74
N ILE A 138 -19.35 -5.91 -0.40
CA ILE A 138 -19.32 -4.64 -1.15
C ILE A 138 -18.87 -4.88 -2.59
N PHE A 139 -17.84 -5.69 -2.81
CA PHE A 139 -17.36 -6.03 -4.15
C PHE A 139 -18.46 -6.73 -4.97
N ILE A 140 -19.14 -7.73 -4.42
CA ILE A 140 -20.25 -8.42 -5.10
C ILE A 140 -21.40 -7.46 -5.40
N TYR A 141 -21.75 -6.58 -4.46
CA TYR A 141 -22.77 -5.57 -4.69
C TYR A 141 -22.38 -4.62 -5.82
N ALA A 142 -21.14 -4.15 -5.83
CA ALA A 142 -20.61 -3.27 -6.87
C ALA A 142 -20.59 -3.95 -8.24
N THR A 143 -20.24 -5.24 -8.31
CA THR A 143 -20.26 -6.02 -9.56
C THR A 143 -21.67 -6.25 -10.10
N LYS A 144 -22.65 -6.45 -9.21
CA LYS A 144 -24.06 -6.59 -9.63
C LYS A 144 -24.69 -5.28 -10.12
N LYS A 145 -24.27 -4.15 -9.55
CA LYS A 145 -24.80 -2.82 -9.92
C LYS A 145 -24.21 -2.26 -11.21
N GLN A 146 -23.02 -2.69 -11.61
CA GLN A 146 -22.45 -2.29 -12.88
C GLN A 146 -22.94 -3.24 -13.99
N PRO A 147 -23.74 -2.76 -14.96
CA PRO A 147 -24.06 -3.58 -16.14
C PRO A 147 -22.74 -3.94 -16.82
N LYS A 148 -22.59 -5.23 -17.15
CA LYS A 148 -21.47 -5.69 -18.00
C LYS A 148 -21.41 -4.73 -19.17
N ALA A 149 -20.29 -4.00 -19.33
CA ALA A 149 -20.14 -3.09 -20.45
C ALA A 149 -20.58 -3.82 -21.73
N ALA A 150 -21.63 -3.33 -22.33
CA ALA A 150 -22.08 -3.83 -23.61
C ALA A 150 -20.94 -3.58 -24.61
N ASN A 151 -20.70 -4.59 -25.46
CA ASN A 151 -19.79 -4.42 -26.58
C ASN A 151 -20.22 -3.26 -27.45
#